data_ae0ba093656eb7fd7df2d357afa73356
#
_entry.id   ae0ba093656eb7fd7df2d357afa73356
#
_cell.length_a   1.000
_cell.length_b   1.000
_cell.length_c   1.000
_cell.angle_alpha   90.00
_cell.angle_beta   90.00
_cell.angle_gamma   90.00
#
_symmetry.space_group_name_H-M   'P 1'
#
loop_
_entity.id
_entity.type
_entity.pdbx_description
1 polymer ?
#
loop_
_entity_poly.entity_id
_entity_poly.type
_entity_poly.pdbx_seq_one_letter_code
_entity_poly.pdbx_strand_id
1 'polypeptide(L)'
;MALPWYRVHTVVLNDPGRLIAVHLMHTALVAGWAGSMALYELAVFDPSDPVLNPMWRQGMFVMPFMTRLGITDSWGGWSITGESVSNPGIWSFEGVALSHIILSGMCFLAAIWHWVYWDLELFRDPRTGEPALDLPKIFGIHLFLSGLACFGFGAFHVTGLFGPGIWVSDAYGITGKVQPVAPAWGADGFNPFNPGGIAAHHIAAGIFGIFAGVFHLTVRPPQRLYRALRMGNIETVLSSSIAAVFFAAFITSGTMWYGAAATPIELFGPTRYQWDSGYFQQEIERQVETSVSEGLSESQAWSRIPDKLAFYDYIGNNPAKGGLFRAGPMNKGDGVAEAWLGHPIFRDKEGRELTVRRMPAFFETFPVILVDKDGIIRADIPFRRAESKYSIEQVGVTVDFYGGKLNGQTFKDAPTVKKFARKAQLGEVFEFDRTSLSSDGVFRSSPRGWYTFGHANFALLFFLGHLWHGGRTIFRDVFTGIGAEVTEQVEFGAFQKLGDKSTKKQGAV
;
A
#
# COMPACT_ATOMS: atom_id res chain seq x y z
N MET A 1 23.32 -34.41 -14.44
CA MET A 1 21.97 -34.85 -14.04
C MET A 1 21.04 -33.63 -14.05
N ALA A 2 19.87 -33.73 -14.66
CA ALA A 2 18.91 -32.63 -14.69
C ALA A 2 18.25 -32.48 -13.32
N LEU A 3 18.23 -31.25 -12.78
CA LEU A 3 17.53 -30.97 -11.54
C LEU A 3 16.04 -30.79 -11.80
N PRO A 4 15.16 -31.19 -10.86
CA PRO A 4 13.76 -30.83 -10.93
C PRO A 4 13.60 -29.30 -10.92
N TRP A 5 12.55 -28.77 -11.54
CA TRP A 5 12.33 -27.33 -11.66
C TRP A 5 12.33 -26.60 -10.31
N TYR A 6 11.92 -27.26 -9.24
CA TYR A 6 11.87 -26.66 -7.89
C TYR A 6 13.22 -26.71 -7.15
N ARG A 7 14.29 -27.20 -7.78
CA ARG A 7 15.66 -27.26 -7.22
C ARG A 7 16.70 -26.53 -8.08
N VAL A 8 16.30 -25.90 -9.17
CA VAL A 8 17.28 -25.33 -10.14
C VAL A 8 18.14 -24.21 -9.55
N HIS A 9 17.61 -23.45 -8.58
CA HIS A 9 18.36 -22.37 -7.92
C HIS A 9 19.42 -22.88 -6.94
N THR A 10 19.43 -24.16 -6.59
CA THR A 10 20.45 -24.73 -5.70
C THR A 10 21.85 -24.73 -6.31
N VAL A 11 21.98 -24.48 -7.61
CA VAL A 11 23.30 -24.38 -8.29
C VAL A 11 24.16 -23.25 -7.74
N VAL A 12 23.58 -22.25 -7.11
CA VAL A 12 24.29 -21.11 -6.52
C VAL A 12 24.55 -21.26 -5.02
N LEU A 13 24.15 -22.37 -4.42
CA LEU A 13 24.23 -22.60 -2.95
C LEU A 13 25.66 -22.48 -2.42
N ASN A 14 26.65 -23.07 -3.10
CA ASN A 14 28.05 -23.02 -2.74
C ASN A 14 28.88 -22.20 -3.75
N ASP A 15 28.27 -21.23 -4.36
CA ASP A 15 28.90 -20.36 -5.36
C ASP A 15 28.57 -18.90 -5.01
N PRO A 16 29.38 -18.26 -4.12
CA PRO A 16 29.14 -16.88 -3.71
C PRO A 16 29.07 -15.88 -4.87
N GLY A 17 29.92 -16.06 -5.89
CA GLY A 17 29.94 -15.18 -7.05
C GLY A 17 28.63 -15.19 -7.82
N ARG A 18 28.10 -16.38 -8.10
CA ARG A 18 26.81 -16.52 -8.81
C ARG A 18 25.63 -16.21 -7.92
N LEU A 19 25.73 -16.41 -6.61
CA LEU A 19 24.72 -15.97 -5.66
C LEU A 19 24.58 -14.43 -5.69
N ILE A 20 25.69 -13.72 -5.70
CA ILE A 20 25.67 -12.26 -5.88
C ILE A 20 25.05 -11.88 -7.23
N ALA A 21 25.40 -12.61 -8.30
CA ALA A 21 24.87 -12.35 -9.63
C ALA A 21 23.34 -12.46 -9.69
N VAL A 22 22.76 -13.50 -9.12
CA VAL A 22 21.29 -13.67 -9.12
C VAL A 22 20.59 -12.64 -8.23
N HIS A 23 21.21 -12.23 -7.13
CA HIS A 23 20.69 -11.15 -6.28
C HIS A 23 20.74 -9.80 -6.99
N LEU A 24 21.83 -9.50 -7.73
CA LEU A 24 21.92 -8.32 -8.57
C LEU A 24 20.87 -8.32 -9.69
N MET A 25 20.61 -9.49 -10.30
CA MET A 25 19.58 -9.61 -11.30
C MET A 25 18.19 -9.35 -10.73
N HIS A 26 17.90 -9.87 -9.52
CA HIS A 26 16.64 -9.58 -8.82
C HIS A 26 16.52 -8.08 -8.54
N THR A 27 17.57 -7.43 -8.05
CA THR A 27 17.61 -5.98 -7.81
C THR A 27 17.35 -5.20 -9.11
N ALA A 28 17.96 -5.65 -10.22
CA ALA A 28 17.74 -5.05 -11.54
C ALA A 28 16.28 -5.15 -11.98
N LEU A 29 15.65 -6.32 -11.79
CA LEU A 29 14.23 -6.53 -12.13
C LEU A 29 13.31 -5.66 -11.28
N VAL A 30 13.56 -5.57 -9.98
CA VAL A 30 12.75 -4.75 -9.06
C VAL A 30 12.88 -3.26 -9.37
N ALA A 31 14.11 -2.77 -9.57
CA ALA A 31 14.35 -1.38 -9.95
C ALA A 31 13.75 -1.07 -11.33
N GLY A 32 13.87 -2.00 -12.27
CA GLY A 32 13.26 -1.87 -13.60
C GLY A 32 11.74 -1.81 -13.56
N TRP A 33 11.12 -2.61 -12.70
CA TRP A 33 9.68 -2.51 -12.48
C TRP A 33 9.31 -1.15 -11.90
N ALA A 34 10.03 -0.69 -10.87
CA ALA A 34 9.73 0.60 -10.23
C ALA A 34 9.79 1.76 -11.23
N GLY A 35 10.85 1.82 -12.04
CA GLY A 35 11.00 2.86 -13.07
C GLY A 35 9.95 2.75 -14.18
N SER A 36 9.72 1.54 -14.69
CA SER A 36 8.72 1.31 -15.75
C SER A 36 7.30 1.57 -15.29
N MET A 37 6.96 1.17 -14.06
CA MET A 37 5.64 1.42 -13.49
C MET A 37 5.40 2.92 -13.28
N ALA A 38 6.41 3.64 -12.79
CA ALA A 38 6.33 5.09 -12.65
C ALA A 38 6.13 5.77 -14.00
N LEU A 39 6.83 5.35 -15.05
CA LEU A 39 6.65 5.90 -16.40
C LEU A 39 5.26 5.59 -16.94
N TYR A 40 4.77 4.37 -16.74
CA TYR A 40 3.42 4.01 -17.15
C TYR A 40 2.37 4.89 -16.45
N GLU A 41 2.50 5.05 -15.13
CA GLU A 41 1.56 5.87 -14.36
C GLU A 41 1.58 7.33 -14.83
N LEU A 42 2.75 7.90 -15.11
CA LEU A 42 2.88 9.25 -15.64
C LEU A 42 2.25 9.41 -17.02
N ALA A 43 2.28 8.36 -17.83
CA ALA A 43 1.67 8.39 -19.16
C ALA A 43 0.14 8.39 -19.12
N VAL A 44 -0.46 7.78 -18.09
CA VAL A 44 -1.92 7.65 -17.98
C VAL A 44 -2.55 8.60 -16.95
N PHE A 45 -1.73 9.30 -16.16
CA PHE A 45 -2.19 10.20 -15.12
C PHE A 45 -2.71 11.51 -15.69
N ASP A 46 -3.87 11.95 -15.20
CA ASP A 46 -4.45 13.25 -15.51
C ASP A 46 -4.30 14.20 -14.31
N PRO A 47 -3.42 15.21 -14.38
CA PRO A 47 -3.19 16.14 -13.28
C PRO A 47 -4.20 17.29 -13.20
N SER A 48 -5.18 17.36 -14.09
CA SER A 48 -6.02 18.56 -14.29
C SER A 48 -6.95 18.87 -13.13
N ASP A 49 -7.38 17.87 -12.36
CA ASP A 49 -8.28 18.07 -11.22
C ASP A 49 -7.77 17.32 -9.98
N PRO A 50 -6.92 17.95 -9.17
CA PRO A 50 -6.39 17.30 -7.98
C PRO A 50 -7.41 17.16 -6.84
N VAL A 51 -8.57 17.80 -6.92
CA VAL A 51 -9.61 17.76 -5.89
C VAL A 51 -10.54 16.56 -6.09
N LEU A 52 -11.16 16.43 -7.25
CA LEU A 52 -12.15 15.39 -7.53
C LEU A 52 -11.60 14.22 -8.34
N ASN A 53 -10.39 14.35 -8.89
CA ASN A 53 -9.71 13.28 -9.60
C ASN A 53 -8.25 13.15 -9.10
N PRO A 54 -8.06 12.90 -7.79
CA PRO A 54 -6.73 12.70 -7.23
C PRO A 54 -6.12 11.37 -7.70
N MET A 55 -4.84 11.17 -7.41
CA MET A 55 -4.10 9.98 -7.83
C MET A 55 -4.74 8.66 -7.37
N TRP A 56 -5.34 8.64 -6.18
CA TRP A 56 -5.96 7.42 -5.66
C TRP A 56 -7.27 7.05 -6.39
N ARG A 57 -7.95 8.01 -7.02
CA ARG A 57 -9.10 7.74 -7.91
C ARG A 57 -8.67 7.17 -9.25
N GLN A 58 -7.48 7.52 -9.71
CA GLN A 58 -6.94 7.11 -11.00
C GLN A 58 -6.18 5.79 -10.96
N GLY A 59 -6.10 5.15 -9.80
CA GLY A 59 -5.44 3.86 -9.65
C GLY A 59 -3.91 3.94 -9.62
N MET A 60 -3.34 5.11 -9.36
CA MET A 60 -1.88 5.26 -9.23
C MET A 60 -1.37 4.51 -8.02
N PHE A 61 -0.43 3.61 -8.22
CA PHE A 61 0.10 2.74 -7.17
C PHE A 61 1.47 3.19 -6.66
N VAL A 62 2.39 3.54 -7.54
CA VAL A 62 3.75 3.95 -7.14
C VAL A 62 3.86 5.47 -6.92
N MET A 63 3.03 6.27 -7.58
CA MET A 63 3.03 7.72 -7.44
C MET A 63 2.79 8.17 -5.99
N PRO A 64 1.85 7.60 -5.21
CA PRO A 64 1.68 7.97 -3.81
C PRO A 64 2.94 7.76 -2.96
N PHE A 65 3.74 6.73 -3.23
CA PHE A 65 4.98 6.46 -2.50
C PHE A 65 6.08 7.47 -2.81
N MET A 66 6.14 7.97 -4.04
CA MET A 66 7.03 9.08 -4.39
C MET A 66 6.59 10.37 -3.71
N THR A 67 5.30 10.66 -3.76
CA THR A 67 4.74 11.89 -3.20
C THR A 67 4.91 11.96 -1.69
N ARG A 68 4.70 10.86 -0.96
CA ARG A 68 4.84 10.87 0.50
C ARG A 68 6.27 11.17 0.95
N LEU A 69 7.29 10.90 0.13
CA LEU A 69 8.70 11.19 0.44
C LEU A 69 9.23 12.48 -0.19
N GLY A 70 8.36 13.28 -0.84
CA GLY A 70 8.74 14.60 -1.25
C GLY A 70 8.70 14.91 -2.73
N ILE A 71 8.38 13.93 -3.58
CA ILE A 71 8.26 14.16 -5.02
C ILE A 71 6.84 14.64 -5.32
N THR A 72 6.72 15.88 -5.76
CA THR A 72 5.42 16.53 -6.03
C THR A 72 5.29 17.07 -7.44
N ASP A 73 6.39 17.24 -8.16
CA ASP A 73 6.47 17.95 -9.43
C ASP A 73 6.80 17.05 -10.59
N SER A 74 6.30 17.40 -11.76
CA SER A 74 6.58 16.73 -13.02
C SER A 74 7.33 17.64 -13.98
N TRP A 75 8.15 17.06 -14.85
CA TRP A 75 8.75 17.78 -15.99
C TRP A 75 7.69 18.29 -16.98
N GLY A 76 6.49 17.75 -16.92
CA GLY A 76 5.34 18.26 -17.66
C GLY A 76 4.83 19.62 -17.21
N GLY A 77 5.40 20.20 -16.14
CA GLY A 77 5.07 21.53 -15.67
C GLY A 77 3.92 21.60 -14.66
N TRP A 78 3.46 20.47 -14.16
CA TRP A 78 2.41 20.40 -13.15
C TRP A 78 2.95 19.91 -11.80
N SER A 79 2.26 20.27 -10.75
CA SER A 79 2.45 19.74 -9.40
C SER A 79 1.23 18.90 -8.99
N ILE A 80 1.44 17.92 -8.12
CA ILE A 80 0.35 17.06 -7.62
C ILE A 80 -0.72 17.85 -6.84
N THR A 81 -0.36 19.02 -6.32
CA THR A 81 -1.28 19.94 -5.64
C THR A 81 -2.03 20.87 -6.57
N GLY A 82 -1.79 20.78 -7.88
CA GLY A 82 -2.49 21.56 -8.91
C GLY A 82 -1.79 22.85 -9.34
N GLU A 83 -0.63 23.13 -8.80
CA GLU A 83 0.15 24.33 -9.14
C GLU A 83 0.92 24.14 -10.45
N SER A 84 1.25 25.23 -11.13
CA SER A 84 2.20 25.21 -12.25
C SER A 84 3.62 25.30 -11.74
N VAL A 85 4.52 24.48 -12.30
CA VAL A 85 5.92 24.43 -11.91
C VAL A 85 6.78 24.76 -13.11
N SER A 86 7.58 25.82 -13.02
CA SER A 86 8.48 26.24 -14.10
C SER A 86 9.85 25.56 -14.06
N ASN A 87 10.29 25.09 -12.89
CA ASN A 87 11.56 24.39 -12.72
C ASN A 87 11.41 23.24 -11.72
N PRO A 88 10.95 22.05 -12.15
CA PRO A 88 10.79 20.90 -11.27
C PRO A 88 12.11 20.29 -10.81
N GLY A 89 13.22 20.60 -11.47
CA GLY A 89 14.52 20.04 -11.14
C GLY A 89 14.68 18.58 -11.59
N ILE A 90 15.74 17.94 -11.10
CA ILE A 90 16.04 16.54 -11.42
C ILE A 90 15.07 15.61 -10.71
N TRP A 91 14.75 15.89 -9.45
CA TRP A 91 13.92 15.03 -8.59
C TRP A 91 12.43 15.32 -8.78
N SER A 92 11.98 15.08 -9.99
CA SER A 92 10.58 15.02 -10.39
C SER A 92 10.12 13.57 -10.42
N PHE A 93 8.84 13.33 -10.72
CA PHE A 93 8.34 11.98 -10.93
C PHE A 93 9.12 11.25 -12.03
N GLU A 94 9.42 11.92 -13.13
CA GLU A 94 10.19 11.37 -14.25
C GLU A 94 11.65 11.14 -13.87
N GLY A 95 12.25 12.03 -13.08
CA GLY A 95 13.62 11.90 -12.64
C GLY A 95 13.81 10.67 -11.74
N VAL A 96 12.88 10.39 -10.85
CA VAL A 96 12.88 9.17 -10.02
C VAL A 96 12.72 7.94 -10.89
N ALA A 97 11.78 7.97 -11.85
CA ALA A 97 11.57 6.86 -12.77
C ALA A 97 12.84 6.54 -13.57
N LEU A 98 13.47 7.55 -14.15
CA LEU A 98 14.69 7.39 -14.95
C LEU A 98 15.88 6.89 -14.11
N SER A 99 16.03 7.39 -12.86
CA SER A 99 17.11 6.91 -12.00
C SER A 99 16.96 5.41 -11.69
N HIS A 100 15.74 4.92 -11.51
CA HIS A 100 15.48 3.51 -11.33
C HIS A 100 15.74 2.68 -12.60
N ILE A 101 15.39 3.19 -13.77
CA ILE A 101 15.71 2.54 -15.05
C ILE A 101 17.21 2.43 -15.24
N ILE A 102 17.96 3.50 -14.99
CA ILE A 102 19.43 3.50 -15.09
C ILE A 102 20.05 2.53 -14.10
N LEU A 103 19.63 2.57 -12.84
CA LEU A 103 20.09 1.64 -11.81
C LEU A 103 19.82 0.19 -12.20
N SER A 104 18.62 -0.08 -12.73
CA SER A 104 18.25 -1.41 -13.23
C SER A 104 19.24 -1.91 -14.28
N GLY A 105 19.56 -1.07 -15.28
CA GLY A 105 20.52 -1.41 -16.32
C GLY A 105 21.93 -1.67 -15.77
N MET A 106 22.38 -0.85 -14.84
CA MET A 106 23.67 -1.02 -14.17
C MET A 106 23.74 -2.32 -13.36
N CYS A 107 22.69 -2.62 -12.60
CA CYS A 107 22.59 -3.88 -11.85
C CYS A 107 22.53 -5.10 -12.76
N PHE A 108 21.83 -4.99 -13.88
CA PHE A 108 21.78 -6.05 -14.89
C PHE A 108 23.18 -6.36 -15.44
N LEU A 109 23.95 -5.34 -15.81
CA LEU A 109 25.32 -5.51 -16.30
C LEU A 109 26.23 -6.08 -15.19
N ALA A 110 26.10 -5.60 -13.97
CA ALA A 110 26.84 -6.14 -12.83
C ALA A 110 26.51 -7.60 -12.57
N ALA A 111 25.25 -8.00 -12.73
CA ALA A 111 24.83 -9.38 -12.60
C ALA A 111 25.49 -10.29 -13.62
N ILE A 112 25.57 -9.85 -14.87
CA ILE A 112 26.26 -10.59 -15.94
C ILE A 112 27.75 -10.74 -15.62
N TRP A 113 28.39 -9.68 -15.14
CA TRP A 113 29.81 -9.73 -14.79
C TRP A 113 30.07 -10.73 -13.66
N HIS A 114 29.28 -10.68 -12.57
CA HIS A 114 29.44 -11.59 -11.44
C HIS A 114 29.05 -13.04 -11.78
N TRP A 115 28.19 -13.25 -12.75
CA TRP A 115 27.91 -14.60 -13.22
C TRP A 115 29.09 -15.19 -14.00
N VAL A 116 29.68 -14.43 -14.89
CA VAL A 116 30.82 -14.88 -15.71
C VAL A 116 32.06 -15.03 -14.85
N TYR A 117 32.41 -14.03 -14.04
CA TYR A 117 33.58 -14.03 -13.16
C TYR A 117 33.21 -14.48 -11.75
N TRP A 118 32.65 -15.68 -11.64
CA TRP A 118 32.18 -16.21 -10.38
C TRP A 118 33.31 -16.65 -9.44
N ASP A 119 34.44 -17.16 -9.96
CA ASP A 119 35.51 -17.80 -9.18
C ASP A 119 36.56 -16.77 -8.74
N LEU A 120 36.13 -15.87 -7.85
CA LEU A 120 37.05 -14.90 -7.27
C LEU A 120 37.68 -15.43 -6.00
N GLU A 121 38.99 -15.14 -5.81
CA GLU A 121 39.74 -15.53 -4.63
C GLU A 121 39.08 -15.00 -3.34
N LEU A 122 38.48 -13.82 -3.39
CA LEU A 122 37.78 -13.21 -2.26
C LEU A 122 36.69 -14.13 -1.66
N PHE A 123 36.10 -14.99 -2.45
CA PHE A 123 35.04 -15.89 -2.04
C PHE A 123 35.55 -17.23 -1.49
N ARG A 124 36.85 -17.43 -1.42
CA ARG A 124 37.47 -18.65 -0.93
C ARG A 124 38.06 -18.45 0.47
N ASP A 125 37.83 -19.41 1.35
CA ASP A 125 38.47 -19.46 2.65
C ASP A 125 39.98 -19.70 2.45
N PRO A 126 40.87 -18.82 2.93
CA PRO A 126 42.31 -18.99 2.78
C PRO A 126 42.85 -20.29 3.43
N ARG A 127 42.19 -20.82 4.42
CA ARG A 127 42.64 -22.03 5.14
C ARG A 127 42.27 -23.32 4.41
N THR A 128 41.12 -23.36 3.77
CA THR A 128 40.58 -24.56 3.13
C THR A 128 40.63 -24.52 1.61
N GLY A 129 40.71 -23.33 1.01
CA GLY A 129 40.60 -23.12 -0.41
C GLY A 129 39.21 -23.32 -0.99
N GLU A 130 38.23 -23.64 -0.15
CA GLU A 130 36.86 -23.87 -0.56
C GLU A 130 36.04 -22.55 -0.52
N PRO A 131 35.01 -22.43 -1.38
CA PRO A 131 34.10 -21.27 -1.30
C PRO A 131 33.41 -21.22 0.06
N ALA A 132 33.43 -20.05 0.67
CA ALA A 132 32.82 -19.84 1.99
C ALA A 132 32.41 -18.37 2.16
N LEU A 133 31.36 -18.16 2.97
CA LEU A 133 30.89 -16.85 3.39
C LEU A 133 30.83 -16.82 4.91
N ASP A 134 31.47 -15.81 5.52
CA ASP A 134 31.35 -15.58 6.96
C ASP A 134 30.02 -14.84 7.23
N LEU A 135 28.95 -15.59 7.35
CA LEU A 135 27.60 -15.06 7.47
C LEU A 135 27.40 -14.15 8.69
N PRO A 136 27.93 -14.49 9.90
CA PRO A 136 27.81 -13.58 11.03
C PRO A 136 28.45 -12.20 10.78
N LYS A 137 29.61 -12.15 10.14
CA LYS A 137 30.28 -10.89 9.79
C LYS A 137 29.51 -10.11 8.74
N ILE A 138 29.02 -10.79 7.70
CA ILE A 138 28.19 -10.18 6.64
C ILE A 138 26.93 -9.57 7.27
N PHE A 139 26.29 -10.28 8.20
CA PHE A 139 25.15 -9.75 8.93
C PHE A 139 25.50 -8.46 9.68
N GLY A 140 26.63 -8.45 10.39
CA GLY A 140 27.10 -7.24 11.09
C GLY A 140 27.34 -6.06 10.17
N ILE A 141 27.96 -6.29 8.99
CA ILE A 141 28.18 -5.26 7.97
C ILE A 141 26.84 -4.68 7.50
N HIS A 142 25.91 -5.53 7.12
CA HIS A 142 24.64 -5.09 6.59
C HIS A 142 23.76 -4.42 7.64
N LEU A 143 23.79 -4.89 8.88
CA LEU A 143 23.08 -4.26 9.99
C LEU A 143 23.63 -2.87 10.30
N PHE A 144 24.94 -2.71 10.29
CA PHE A 144 25.59 -1.40 10.45
C PHE A 144 25.15 -0.43 9.35
N LEU A 145 25.21 -0.86 8.09
CA LEU A 145 24.82 -0.02 6.94
C LEU A 145 23.34 0.32 6.98
N SER A 146 22.48 -0.64 7.33
CA SER A 146 21.04 -0.39 7.47
C SER A 146 20.73 0.59 8.59
N GLY A 147 21.45 0.48 9.72
CA GLY A 147 21.35 1.43 10.83
C GLY A 147 21.77 2.85 10.42
N LEU A 148 22.85 2.97 9.66
CA LEU A 148 23.32 4.25 9.14
C LEU A 148 22.31 4.89 8.19
N ALA A 149 21.76 4.10 7.25
CA ALA A 149 20.72 4.57 6.32
C ALA A 149 19.43 4.97 7.06
N CYS A 150 19.01 4.17 8.02
CA CYS A 150 17.84 4.45 8.85
C CYS A 150 18.01 5.77 9.62
N PHE A 151 19.15 5.95 10.28
CA PHE A 151 19.47 7.19 10.97
C PHE A 151 19.48 8.40 10.03
N GLY A 152 20.15 8.27 8.89
CA GLY A 152 20.23 9.35 7.90
C GLY A 152 18.86 9.74 7.35
N PHE A 153 18.01 8.78 7.08
CA PHE A 153 16.63 9.04 6.65
C PHE A 153 15.86 9.84 7.71
N GLY A 154 15.88 9.39 8.96
CA GLY A 154 15.15 10.06 10.03
C GLY A 154 15.73 11.43 10.39
N ALA A 155 17.06 11.52 10.54
CA ALA A 155 17.72 12.73 11.01
C ALA A 155 17.83 13.82 9.93
N PHE A 156 17.84 13.46 8.65
CA PHE A 156 18.08 14.42 7.56
C PHE A 156 16.89 14.55 6.62
N HIS A 157 16.42 13.47 6.04
CA HIS A 157 15.33 13.51 5.06
C HIS A 157 14.00 13.92 5.70
N VAL A 158 13.59 13.23 6.77
CA VAL A 158 12.27 13.46 7.41
C VAL A 158 12.24 14.78 8.16
N THR A 159 13.30 15.11 8.88
CA THR A 159 13.38 16.36 9.65
C THR A 159 13.54 17.59 8.78
N GLY A 160 13.97 17.43 7.54
CA GLY A 160 14.21 18.54 6.64
C GLY A 160 15.55 19.26 6.86
N LEU A 161 16.42 18.74 7.70
CA LEU A 161 17.79 19.29 7.88
C LEU A 161 18.60 19.16 6.58
N PHE A 162 18.46 18.04 5.90
CA PHE A 162 19.04 17.80 4.58
C PHE A 162 18.14 16.86 3.78
N GLY A 163 16.98 17.36 3.41
CA GLY A 163 15.98 16.62 2.68
C GLY A 163 14.64 17.38 2.67
N PRO A 164 13.64 16.90 1.92
CA PRO A 164 12.38 17.63 1.73
C PRO A 164 11.40 17.51 2.91
N GLY A 165 11.60 16.59 3.84
CA GLY A 165 10.59 16.18 4.78
C GLY A 165 9.69 15.08 4.18
N ILE A 166 8.48 14.96 4.67
CA ILE A 166 7.48 13.99 4.21
C ILE A 166 6.13 14.68 4.04
N TRP A 167 5.22 14.00 3.36
CA TRP A 167 3.84 14.48 3.22
C TRP A 167 3.14 14.47 4.59
N VAL A 168 2.63 15.61 4.99
CA VAL A 168 1.85 15.81 6.23
C VAL A 168 0.56 16.52 5.89
N SER A 169 -0.54 16.06 6.44
CA SER A 169 -1.86 16.63 6.22
C SER A 169 -2.56 16.98 7.53
N ASP A 170 -3.61 17.80 7.44
CA ASP A 170 -4.55 18.00 8.52
C ASP A 170 -5.37 16.72 8.78
N ALA A 171 -6.17 16.72 9.84
CA ALA A 171 -6.95 15.56 10.25
C ALA A 171 -7.96 15.06 9.20
N TYR A 172 -8.37 15.96 8.28
CA TYR A 172 -9.39 15.66 7.27
C TYR A 172 -8.85 15.59 5.84
N GLY A 173 -7.53 15.62 5.67
CA GLY A 173 -6.89 15.43 4.37
C GLY A 173 -7.18 16.52 3.35
N ILE A 174 -7.23 17.78 3.78
CA ILE A 174 -7.55 18.92 2.91
C ILE A 174 -6.31 19.73 2.52
N THR A 175 -5.38 19.93 3.45
CA THR A 175 -4.28 20.89 3.32
C THR A 175 -2.91 20.20 3.35
N GLY A 176 -2.82 18.97 2.89
CA GLY A 176 -1.58 18.22 2.88
C GLY A 176 -0.51 18.83 1.98
N LYS A 177 0.72 18.74 2.43
CA LYS A 177 1.90 19.14 1.67
C LYS A 177 3.15 18.45 2.22
N VAL A 178 4.21 18.43 1.43
CA VAL A 178 5.52 18.00 1.89
C VAL A 178 6.12 19.09 2.77
N GLN A 179 6.54 18.72 3.99
CA GLN A 179 7.14 19.64 4.91
C GLN A 179 8.07 18.91 5.91
N PRO A 180 9.06 19.62 6.50
CA PRO A 180 9.87 19.07 7.54
C PRO A 180 9.05 18.64 8.76
N VAL A 181 9.49 17.59 9.43
CA VAL A 181 8.82 17.02 10.59
C VAL A 181 9.79 16.95 11.77
N ALA A 182 9.44 17.57 12.88
CA ALA A 182 10.22 17.47 14.11
C ALA A 182 9.98 16.08 14.74
N PRO A 183 11.03 15.43 15.28
CA PRO A 183 10.85 14.15 15.93
C PRO A 183 10.03 14.29 17.23
N ALA A 184 9.13 13.34 17.45
CA ALA A 184 8.31 13.26 18.67
C ALA A 184 8.90 12.22 19.61
N TRP A 185 9.51 12.68 20.70
CA TRP A 185 10.25 11.83 21.63
C TRP A 185 9.41 11.31 22.81
N GLY A 186 8.22 11.85 22.99
CA GLY A 186 7.32 11.42 24.06
C GLY A 186 6.48 10.20 23.67
N ALA A 187 5.54 9.84 24.55
CA ALA A 187 4.61 8.72 24.31
C ALA A 187 3.76 8.91 23.04
N ASP A 188 3.45 10.15 22.67
CA ASP A 188 2.69 10.48 21.46
C ASP A 188 3.48 10.16 20.17
N GLY A 189 4.78 9.96 20.25
CA GLY A 189 5.58 9.47 19.13
C GLY A 189 5.20 8.06 18.68
N PHE A 190 4.55 7.28 19.52
CA PHE A 190 4.03 5.97 19.19
C PHE A 190 2.59 6.02 18.62
N ASN A 191 1.96 7.18 18.61
CA ASN A 191 0.69 7.36 17.94
C ASN A 191 0.90 7.25 16.42
N PRO A 192 0.27 6.27 15.73
CA PRO A 192 0.50 6.06 14.31
C PRO A 192 0.10 7.25 13.42
N PHE A 193 -0.73 8.16 13.93
CA PHE A 193 -1.14 9.37 13.21
C PHE A 193 -0.26 10.58 13.49
N ASN A 194 0.73 10.45 14.37
CA ASN A 194 1.71 11.51 14.61
C ASN A 194 2.93 11.33 13.68
N PRO A 195 3.12 12.20 12.68
CA PRO A 195 4.24 12.05 11.75
C PRO A 195 5.62 12.19 12.43
N GLY A 196 5.69 12.90 13.56
CA GLY A 196 6.94 13.03 14.34
C GLY A 196 7.47 11.71 14.88
N GLY A 197 6.60 10.72 15.05
CA GLY A 197 6.99 9.37 15.44
C GLY A 197 7.86 8.67 14.40
N ILE A 198 7.65 8.97 13.12
CA ILE A 198 8.46 8.41 12.01
C ILE A 198 9.90 8.89 12.13
N ALA A 199 10.09 10.19 12.32
CA ALA A 199 11.44 10.76 12.49
C ALA A 199 12.13 10.19 13.74
N ALA A 200 11.44 10.19 14.87
CA ALA A 200 11.98 9.68 16.13
C ALA A 200 12.38 8.20 16.03
N HIS A 201 11.50 7.38 15.42
CA HIS A 201 11.79 5.96 15.20
C HIS A 201 13.07 5.76 14.40
N HIS A 202 13.18 6.42 13.23
CA HIS A 202 14.32 6.22 12.35
C HIS A 202 15.63 6.73 12.96
N ILE A 203 15.59 7.81 13.74
CA ILE A 203 16.77 8.29 14.47
C ILE A 203 17.19 7.27 15.54
N ALA A 204 16.28 6.87 16.42
CA ALA A 204 16.59 5.97 17.53
C ALA A 204 16.95 4.56 17.05
N ALA A 205 16.11 3.97 16.20
CA ALA A 205 16.35 2.63 15.65
C ALA A 205 17.62 2.61 14.78
N GLY A 206 17.91 3.70 14.06
CA GLY A 206 19.14 3.83 13.29
C GLY A 206 20.38 3.78 14.19
N ILE A 207 20.39 4.51 15.29
CA ILE A 207 21.49 4.48 16.28
C ILE A 207 21.65 3.06 16.84
N PHE A 208 20.56 2.43 17.26
CA PHE A 208 20.61 1.06 17.75
C PHE A 208 21.09 0.07 16.69
N GLY A 209 20.70 0.26 15.43
CA GLY A 209 21.17 -0.53 14.31
C GLY A 209 22.68 -0.42 14.09
N ILE A 210 23.23 0.77 14.21
CA ILE A 210 24.70 1.02 14.12
C ILE A 210 25.42 0.27 15.24
N PHE A 211 24.98 0.42 16.48
CA PHE A 211 25.60 -0.27 17.61
C PHE A 211 25.44 -1.79 17.53
N ALA A 212 24.28 -2.26 17.13
CA ALA A 212 24.05 -3.70 16.92
C ALA A 212 24.95 -4.25 15.81
N GLY A 213 25.14 -3.48 14.73
CA GLY A 213 26.07 -3.85 13.66
C GLY A 213 27.52 -3.96 14.16
N VAL A 214 27.97 -3.00 14.96
CA VAL A 214 29.29 -3.06 15.59
C VAL A 214 29.42 -4.29 16.50
N PHE A 215 28.38 -4.59 17.27
CA PHE A 215 28.35 -5.79 18.11
C PHE A 215 28.54 -7.05 17.28
N HIS A 216 27.77 -7.22 16.20
CA HIS A 216 27.87 -8.41 15.35
C HIS A 216 29.14 -8.47 14.51
N LEU A 217 29.85 -7.36 14.33
CA LEU A 217 31.19 -7.35 13.73
C LEU A 217 32.27 -7.77 14.69
N THR A 218 32.11 -7.49 15.99
CA THR A 218 33.18 -7.65 16.99
C THR A 218 33.02 -8.90 17.84
N VAL A 219 31.78 -9.33 18.13
CA VAL A 219 31.48 -10.49 18.96
C VAL A 219 31.05 -11.66 18.08
N ARG A 220 31.81 -12.73 18.11
CA ARG A 220 31.45 -13.95 17.39
C ARG A 220 30.29 -14.66 18.08
N PRO A 221 29.37 -15.28 17.32
CA PRO A 221 28.27 -16.02 17.95
C PRO A 221 28.79 -17.19 18.78
N PRO A 222 28.16 -17.48 19.95
CA PRO A 222 28.50 -18.65 20.75
C PRO A 222 28.35 -19.95 19.95
N GLN A 223 29.23 -20.93 20.19
CA GLN A 223 29.22 -22.18 19.47
C GLN A 223 27.86 -22.91 19.56
N ARG A 224 27.21 -22.84 20.72
CA ARG A 224 25.89 -23.46 20.94
C ARG A 224 24.83 -22.91 20.00
N LEU A 225 24.79 -21.57 19.85
CA LEU A 225 23.87 -20.90 18.93
C LEU A 225 24.25 -21.13 17.47
N TYR A 226 25.55 -21.12 17.17
CA TYR A 226 26.04 -21.38 15.82
C TYR A 226 25.59 -22.74 15.32
N ARG A 227 25.71 -23.77 16.17
CA ARG A 227 25.28 -25.15 15.84
C ARG A 227 23.75 -25.26 15.81
N ALA A 228 23.06 -24.74 16.82
CA ALA A 228 21.60 -24.87 16.94
C ALA A 228 20.85 -24.25 15.76
N LEU A 229 21.28 -23.07 15.33
CA LEU A 229 20.67 -22.34 14.24
C LEU A 229 21.30 -22.63 12.88
N ARG A 230 22.23 -23.56 12.82
CA ARG A 230 22.91 -23.95 11.55
C ARG A 230 23.52 -22.75 10.83
N MET A 231 24.23 -21.86 11.55
CA MET A 231 24.79 -20.60 10.99
C MET A 231 25.83 -20.82 9.89
N GLY A 232 26.36 -22.04 9.73
CA GLY A 232 27.19 -22.43 8.60
C GLY A 232 26.39 -22.73 7.33
N ASN A 233 25.08 -22.86 7.42
CA ASN A 233 24.19 -23.11 6.29
C ASN A 233 23.41 -21.84 5.95
N ILE A 234 23.59 -21.33 4.73
CA ILE A 234 22.97 -20.08 4.27
C ILE A 234 21.43 -20.13 4.29
N GLU A 235 20.83 -21.33 4.23
CA GLU A 235 19.36 -21.46 4.25
C GLU A 235 18.76 -21.01 5.58
N THR A 236 19.52 -21.03 6.69
CA THR A 236 19.06 -20.43 7.95
C THR A 236 18.85 -18.92 7.82
N VAL A 237 19.74 -18.25 7.07
CA VAL A 237 19.62 -16.83 6.76
C VAL A 237 18.42 -16.58 5.85
N LEU A 238 18.21 -17.44 4.86
CA LEU A 238 17.03 -17.35 3.98
C LEU A 238 15.73 -17.46 4.79
N SER A 239 15.63 -18.48 5.64
CA SER A 239 14.44 -18.67 6.48
C SER A 239 14.16 -17.49 7.40
N SER A 240 15.18 -16.98 8.08
CA SER A 240 15.04 -15.83 8.99
C SER A 240 14.76 -14.53 8.25
N SER A 241 15.33 -14.35 7.07
CA SER A 241 15.03 -13.18 6.21
C SER A 241 13.60 -13.20 5.69
N ILE A 242 13.09 -14.38 5.31
CA ILE A 242 11.68 -14.55 4.94
C ILE A 242 10.77 -14.20 6.13
N ALA A 243 11.15 -14.60 7.36
CA ALA A 243 10.40 -14.26 8.57
C ALA A 243 10.31 -12.73 8.75
N ALA A 244 11.42 -12.01 8.59
CA ALA A 244 11.43 -10.56 8.68
C ALA A 244 10.53 -9.92 7.61
N VAL A 245 10.54 -10.44 6.38
CA VAL A 245 9.75 -9.92 5.26
C VAL A 245 8.25 -10.16 5.46
N PHE A 246 7.83 -11.38 5.87
CA PHE A 246 6.40 -11.60 6.07
C PHE A 246 5.87 -10.81 7.27
N PHE A 247 6.66 -10.67 8.33
CA PHE A 247 6.30 -9.81 9.47
C PHE A 247 6.08 -8.37 9.01
N ALA A 248 7.04 -7.81 8.27
CA ALA A 248 6.92 -6.46 7.71
C ALA A 248 5.69 -6.30 6.80
N ALA A 249 5.40 -7.31 5.98
CA ALA A 249 4.26 -7.29 5.08
C ALA A 249 2.91 -7.29 5.83
N PHE A 250 2.78 -8.04 6.91
CA PHE A 250 1.58 -7.99 7.76
C PHE A 250 1.44 -6.63 8.43
N ILE A 251 2.54 -6.07 8.97
CA ILE A 251 2.52 -4.75 9.62
C ILE A 251 2.13 -3.67 8.63
N THR A 252 2.73 -3.65 7.43
CA THR A 252 2.41 -2.62 6.42
C THR A 252 1.00 -2.78 5.86
N SER A 253 0.50 -4.01 5.73
CA SER A 253 -0.90 -4.25 5.34
C SER A 253 -1.87 -3.68 6.37
N GLY A 254 -1.61 -3.90 7.66
CA GLY A 254 -2.41 -3.35 8.75
C GLY A 254 -2.33 -1.82 8.79
N THR A 255 -1.15 -1.26 8.64
CA THR A 255 -0.94 0.19 8.59
C THR A 255 -1.69 0.83 7.42
N MET A 256 -1.62 0.21 6.25
CA MET A 256 -2.35 0.70 5.08
C MET A 256 -3.86 0.61 5.27
N TRP A 257 -4.36 -0.49 5.81
CA TRP A 257 -5.80 -0.67 5.97
C TRP A 257 -6.40 0.22 7.05
N TYR A 258 -5.76 0.30 8.21
CA TYR A 258 -6.26 1.12 9.33
C TYR A 258 -5.95 2.61 9.15
N GLY A 259 -4.98 2.95 8.35
CA GLY A 259 -4.50 4.31 8.16
C GLY A 259 -3.44 4.70 9.19
N ALA A 260 -2.56 5.58 8.79
CA ALA A 260 -1.51 6.15 9.63
C ALA A 260 -0.95 7.41 8.94
N ALA A 261 -0.06 8.12 9.63
CA ALA A 261 0.67 9.24 9.03
C ALA A 261 1.47 8.79 7.79
N ALA A 262 1.97 7.54 7.77
CA ALA A 262 2.68 6.97 6.63
C ALA A 262 1.79 6.64 5.42
N THR A 263 0.47 6.64 5.60
CA THR A 263 -0.50 6.32 4.54
C THR A 263 -1.58 7.40 4.42
N PRO A 264 -1.20 8.65 4.06
CA PRO A 264 -2.14 9.77 4.02
C PRO A 264 -3.33 9.53 3.11
N ILE A 265 -4.51 9.97 3.52
CA ILE A 265 -5.74 9.79 2.73
C ILE A 265 -5.73 10.61 1.43
N GLU A 266 -5.00 11.70 1.38
CA GLU A 266 -4.83 12.46 0.14
C GLU A 266 -4.08 11.68 -0.94
N LEU A 267 -3.24 10.72 -0.55
CA LEU A 267 -2.41 9.92 -1.46
C LEU A 267 -3.01 8.55 -1.76
N PHE A 268 -3.62 7.91 -0.78
CA PHE A 268 -4.12 6.52 -0.89
C PHE A 268 -5.64 6.40 -0.84
N GLY A 269 -6.33 7.51 -0.63
CA GLY A 269 -7.76 7.54 -0.42
C GLY A 269 -8.16 7.31 1.04
N PRO A 270 -9.42 7.54 1.38
CA PRO A 270 -9.93 7.34 2.74
C PRO A 270 -9.90 5.86 3.14
N THR A 271 -9.93 5.60 4.45
CA THR A 271 -10.07 4.25 4.98
C THR A 271 -11.56 3.86 5.07
N ARG A 272 -11.84 2.57 5.15
CA ARG A 272 -13.21 2.11 5.39
C ARG A 272 -13.76 2.59 6.73
N TYR A 273 -12.91 2.73 7.73
CA TYR A 273 -13.31 3.11 9.09
C TYR A 273 -13.79 4.54 9.18
N GLN A 274 -13.34 5.39 8.28
CA GLN A 274 -13.81 6.77 8.18
C GLN A 274 -15.26 6.84 7.67
N TRP A 275 -15.66 5.91 6.83
CA TRP A 275 -17.07 5.74 6.47
C TRP A 275 -17.89 5.11 7.62
N ASP A 276 -17.42 4.00 8.16
CA ASP A 276 -18.12 3.26 9.22
C ASP A 276 -18.41 4.12 10.45
N SER A 277 -17.50 5.03 10.82
CA SER A 277 -17.65 5.94 11.96
C SER A 277 -18.36 7.25 11.62
N GLY A 278 -18.67 7.51 10.36
CA GLY A 278 -19.23 8.81 9.96
C GLY A 278 -18.24 9.96 10.15
N TYR A 279 -16.96 9.73 10.02
CA TYR A 279 -15.88 10.67 10.33
C TYR A 279 -16.00 11.98 9.54
N PHE A 280 -16.17 11.90 8.24
CA PHE A 280 -16.32 13.08 7.37
C PHE A 280 -17.72 13.69 7.46
N GLN A 281 -18.76 12.87 7.62
CA GLN A 281 -20.12 13.34 7.82
C GLN A 281 -20.22 14.23 9.05
N GLN A 282 -19.65 13.80 10.16
CA GLN A 282 -19.64 14.57 11.41
C GLN A 282 -18.91 15.90 11.24
N GLU A 283 -17.78 15.93 10.54
CA GLU A 283 -17.03 17.16 10.31
C GLU A 283 -17.76 18.13 9.38
N ILE A 284 -18.39 17.64 8.33
CA ILE A 284 -19.21 18.46 7.44
C ILE A 284 -20.36 19.10 8.25
N GLU A 285 -21.08 18.31 9.02
CA GLU A 285 -22.18 18.80 9.88
C GLU A 285 -21.68 19.82 10.90
N ARG A 286 -20.52 19.56 11.54
CA ARG A 286 -19.91 20.49 12.49
C ARG A 286 -19.60 21.84 11.84
N GLN A 287 -19.02 21.85 10.65
CA GLN A 287 -18.71 23.09 9.92
C GLN A 287 -19.99 23.86 9.52
N VAL A 288 -21.01 23.13 9.06
CA VAL A 288 -22.31 23.73 8.71
C VAL A 288 -22.98 24.35 9.94
N GLU A 289 -23.05 23.61 11.04
CA GLU A 289 -23.64 24.11 12.30
C GLU A 289 -22.89 25.35 12.82
N THR A 290 -21.57 25.33 12.77
CA THR A 290 -20.74 26.48 13.16
C THR A 290 -21.07 27.70 12.30
N SER A 291 -21.15 27.53 10.98
CA SER A 291 -21.48 28.62 10.07
C SER A 291 -22.88 29.17 10.30
N VAL A 292 -23.85 28.32 10.56
CA VAL A 292 -25.23 28.71 10.87
C VAL A 292 -25.29 29.48 12.20
N SER A 293 -24.54 29.03 13.21
CA SER A 293 -24.44 29.73 14.50
C SER A 293 -23.81 31.11 14.40
N GLU A 294 -22.96 31.32 13.40
CA GLU A 294 -22.36 32.62 13.08
C GLU A 294 -23.27 33.54 12.26
N GLY A 295 -24.51 33.15 12.00
CA GLY A 295 -25.51 33.95 11.32
C GLY A 295 -25.64 33.69 9.81
N LEU A 296 -24.96 32.70 9.26
CA LEU A 296 -25.09 32.34 7.85
C LEU A 296 -26.37 31.52 7.63
N SER A 297 -27.00 31.69 6.47
CA SER A 297 -28.08 30.81 6.05
C SER A 297 -27.57 29.38 5.80
N GLU A 298 -28.44 28.38 5.81
CA GLU A 298 -28.07 27.00 5.47
C GLU A 298 -27.42 26.92 4.09
N SER A 299 -27.97 27.61 3.11
CA SER A 299 -27.41 27.65 1.76
C SER A 299 -25.97 28.21 1.74
N GLN A 300 -25.73 29.27 2.49
CA GLN A 300 -24.38 29.85 2.61
C GLN A 300 -23.44 28.94 3.38
N ALA A 301 -23.91 28.29 4.45
CA ALA A 301 -23.12 27.37 5.24
C ALA A 301 -22.67 26.15 4.43
N TRP A 302 -23.60 25.53 3.70
CA TRP A 302 -23.29 24.41 2.83
C TRP A 302 -22.37 24.79 1.67
N SER A 303 -22.50 26.00 1.14
CA SER A 303 -21.63 26.50 0.08
C SER A 303 -20.17 26.70 0.51
N ARG A 304 -19.91 26.76 1.81
CA ARG A 304 -18.56 26.84 2.38
C ARG A 304 -17.86 25.47 2.51
N ILE A 305 -18.61 24.39 2.39
CA ILE A 305 -18.03 23.05 2.49
C ILE A 305 -17.15 22.80 1.24
N PRO A 306 -15.86 22.46 1.44
CA PRO A 306 -15.00 22.14 0.31
C PRO A 306 -15.47 20.88 -0.43
N ASP A 307 -15.40 20.89 -1.74
CA ASP A 307 -15.73 19.72 -2.57
C ASP A 307 -14.90 18.51 -2.17
N LYS A 308 -13.65 18.74 -1.83
CA LYS A 308 -12.72 17.67 -1.40
C LYS A 308 -13.21 16.97 -0.13
N LEU A 309 -13.71 17.74 0.85
CA LEU A 309 -14.25 17.17 2.10
C LEU A 309 -15.52 16.38 1.82
N ALA A 310 -16.42 16.95 1.00
CA ALA A 310 -17.64 16.24 0.59
C ALA A 310 -17.32 14.95 -0.17
N PHE A 311 -16.27 14.95 -0.98
CA PHE A 311 -15.86 13.78 -1.76
C PHE A 311 -15.39 12.63 -0.88
N TYR A 312 -14.71 12.91 0.23
CA TYR A 312 -14.37 11.85 1.18
C TYR A 312 -15.60 11.19 1.80
N ASP A 313 -16.72 11.87 1.87
CA ASP A 313 -17.97 11.35 2.42
C ASP A 313 -18.87 10.70 1.36
N TYR A 314 -18.25 9.93 0.48
CA TYR A 314 -18.91 9.19 -0.59
C TYR A 314 -18.43 7.74 -0.54
N ILE A 315 -19.36 6.77 -0.46
CA ILE A 315 -19.02 5.35 -0.29
C ILE A 315 -18.24 4.77 -1.48
N GLY A 316 -18.39 5.35 -2.66
CA GLY A 316 -17.62 4.95 -3.84
C GLY A 316 -16.11 5.12 -3.67
N ASN A 317 -15.68 5.93 -2.70
CA ASN A 317 -14.27 6.13 -2.33
C ASN A 317 -13.80 5.18 -1.23
N ASN A 318 -14.70 4.35 -0.70
CA ASN A 318 -14.37 3.38 0.34
C ASN A 318 -13.59 2.20 -0.26
N PRO A 319 -12.37 1.91 0.24
CA PRO A 319 -11.55 0.81 -0.29
C PRO A 319 -12.19 -0.57 -0.11
N ALA A 320 -13.16 -0.71 0.78
CA ALA A 320 -13.88 -1.96 1.02
C ALA A 320 -15.01 -2.23 0.01
N LYS A 321 -15.28 -1.29 -0.90
CA LYS A 321 -16.35 -1.43 -1.91
C LYS A 321 -15.90 -1.99 -3.24
N GLY A 322 -14.62 -2.35 -3.38
CA GLY A 322 -14.13 -3.01 -4.58
C GLY A 322 -14.47 -4.50 -4.66
N GLY A 323 -13.81 -5.18 -5.55
CA GLY A 323 -13.91 -6.63 -5.72
C GLY A 323 -12.65 -7.18 -6.37
N LEU A 324 -12.36 -8.47 -6.13
CA LEU A 324 -11.14 -9.12 -6.62
C LEU A 324 -11.03 -9.07 -8.15
N PHE A 325 -12.14 -9.29 -8.85
CA PHE A 325 -12.17 -9.31 -10.32
C PHE A 325 -12.60 -7.97 -10.94
N ARG A 326 -12.77 -6.96 -10.12
CA ARG A 326 -13.04 -5.59 -10.55
C ARG A 326 -11.72 -4.84 -10.64
N ALA A 327 -10.98 -5.10 -11.71
CA ALA A 327 -9.68 -4.47 -11.94
C ALA A 327 -9.83 -3.02 -12.43
N GLY A 328 -8.76 -2.26 -12.34
CA GLY A 328 -8.69 -0.91 -12.86
C GLY A 328 -8.86 0.17 -11.79
N PRO A 329 -8.76 1.42 -12.20
CA PRO A 329 -8.92 2.56 -11.29
C PRO A 329 -10.35 2.69 -10.78
N MET A 330 -10.53 3.41 -9.68
CA MET A 330 -11.87 3.69 -9.14
C MET A 330 -12.78 4.35 -10.18
N ASN A 331 -12.21 5.20 -11.05
CA ASN A 331 -12.94 5.88 -12.12
C ASN A 331 -13.53 4.91 -13.16
N LYS A 332 -12.99 3.71 -13.28
CA LYS A 332 -13.56 2.67 -14.17
C LYS A 332 -14.88 2.13 -13.65
N GLY A 333 -15.15 2.30 -12.36
CA GLY A 333 -16.40 1.89 -11.73
C GLY A 333 -17.52 2.91 -11.92
N ASP A 334 -17.51 3.93 -11.12
CA ASP A 334 -18.57 4.95 -11.06
C ASP A 334 -18.35 6.15 -11.99
N GLY A 335 -17.15 6.27 -12.57
CA GLY A 335 -16.81 7.36 -13.49
C GLY A 335 -15.84 8.38 -12.89
N VAL A 336 -15.53 9.40 -13.68
CA VAL A 336 -14.71 10.53 -13.25
C VAL A 336 -15.62 11.55 -12.59
N ALA A 337 -15.36 11.92 -11.33
CA ALA A 337 -16.14 12.93 -10.62
C ALA A 337 -15.93 14.31 -11.27
N GLU A 338 -17.01 14.99 -11.57
CA GLU A 338 -16.98 16.31 -12.22
C GLU A 338 -17.33 17.45 -11.28
N ALA A 339 -18.36 17.23 -10.42
CA ALA A 339 -18.84 18.27 -9.53
C ALA A 339 -19.61 17.67 -8.35
N TRP A 340 -19.53 18.34 -7.21
CA TRP A 340 -20.44 18.10 -6.10
C TRP A 340 -21.78 18.76 -6.41
N LEU A 341 -22.86 17.99 -6.38
CA LEU A 341 -24.19 18.51 -6.68
C LEU A 341 -24.79 19.29 -5.52
N GLY A 342 -24.23 19.19 -4.32
CA GLY A 342 -24.75 19.81 -3.11
C GLY A 342 -25.31 18.77 -2.15
N HIS A 343 -25.71 19.23 -0.97
CA HIS A 343 -26.30 18.37 0.04
C HIS A 343 -27.82 18.32 -0.11
N PRO A 344 -28.42 17.15 -0.34
CA PRO A 344 -29.86 17.02 -0.49
C PRO A 344 -30.53 16.95 0.88
N ILE A 345 -31.59 17.75 1.07
CA ILE A 345 -32.47 17.69 2.23
C ILE A 345 -33.85 17.27 1.76
N PHE A 346 -34.34 16.17 2.27
CA PHE A 346 -35.63 15.59 1.94
C PHE A 346 -36.68 16.03 2.96
N ARG A 347 -37.86 16.42 2.48
CA ARG A 347 -39.00 16.77 3.33
C ARG A 347 -40.24 16.05 2.86
N ASP A 348 -41.09 15.66 3.80
CA ASP A 348 -42.42 15.12 3.46
C ASP A 348 -43.42 16.26 3.27
N LYS A 349 -44.67 15.93 2.97
CA LYS A 349 -45.73 16.92 2.75
C LYS A 349 -46.09 17.69 4.02
N GLU A 350 -45.76 17.14 5.20
CA GLU A 350 -45.95 17.82 6.48
C GLU A 350 -44.75 18.70 6.89
N GLY A 351 -43.74 18.81 6.03
CA GLY A 351 -42.57 19.64 6.23
C GLY A 351 -41.48 19.05 7.11
N ARG A 352 -41.64 17.79 7.56
CA ARG A 352 -40.63 17.13 8.39
C ARG A 352 -39.40 16.85 7.53
N GLU A 353 -38.21 17.13 8.05
CA GLU A 353 -36.95 16.76 7.44
C GLU A 353 -36.72 15.25 7.57
N LEU A 354 -36.41 14.60 6.45
CA LEU A 354 -36.14 13.18 6.37
C LEU A 354 -34.68 12.94 6.00
N THR A 355 -34.08 11.94 6.62
CA THR A 355 -32.69 11.53 6.33
C THR A 355 -32.71 10.16 5.65
N VAL A 356 -31.99 10.02 4.57
CA VAL A 356 -31.81 8.74 3.90
C VAL A 356 -30.79 7.92 4.67
N ARG A 357 -31.16 6.69 5.05
CA ARG A 357 -30.24 5.79 5.72
C ARG A 357 -29.11 5.42 4.79
N ARG A 358 -27.87 5.57 5.25
CA ARG A 358 -26.68 5.27 4.45
C ARG A 358 -26.43 3.78 4.36
N MET A 359 -25.89 3.34 3.23
CA MET A 359 -25.51 1.95 3.00
C MET A 359 -24.29 1.59 3.84
N PRO A 360 -24.35 0.53 4.67
CA PRO A 360 -23.14 -0.02 5.29
C PRO A 360 -22.20 -0.61 4.24
N ALA A 361 -20.89 -0.59 4.52
CA ALA A 361 -19.88 -1.01 3.54
C ALA A 361 -20.01 -2.46 3.06
N PHE A 362 -20.58 -3.35 3.88
CA PHE A 362 -20.74 -4.77 3.54
C PHE A 362 -21.81 -5.06 2.49
N PHE A 363 -22.73 -4.13 2.26
CA PHE A 363 -23.88 -4.37 1.38
C PHE A 363 -23.58 -3.96 -0.06
N GLU A 364 -23.87 -4.82 -1.01
CA GLU A 364 -23.86 -4.47 -2.44
C GLU A 364 -25.15 -3.73 -2.84
N THR A 365 -26.28 -4.12 -2.23
CA THR A 365 -27.56 -3.46 -2.38
C THR A 365 -28.16 -3.23 -1.01
N PHE A 366 -28.84 -2.11 -0.84
CA PHE A 366 -29.43 -1.74 0.45
C PHE A 366 -30.76 -1.04 0.21
N PRO A 367 -31.80 -1.31 1.03
CA PRO A 367 -33.09 -0.66 0.87
C PRO A 367 -33.01 0.84 1.11
N VAL A 368 -33.67 1.64 0.28
CA VAL A 368 -33.70 3.11 0.43
C VAL A 368 -34.82 3.47 1.39
N ILE A 369 -34.42 3.91 2.57
CA ILE A 369 -35.32 4.23 3.70
C ILE A 369 -35.05 5.66 4.13
N LEU A 370 -36.14 6.45 4.27
CA LEU A 370 -36.06 7.82 4.77
C LEU A 370 -36.71 7.87 6.16
N VAL A 371 -35.94 8.34 7.13
CA VAL A 371 -36.34 8.40 8.52
C VAL A 371 -36.38 9.86 9.01
N ASP A 372 -37.26 10.14 10.00
CA ASP A 372 -37.29 11.44 10.66
C ASP A 372 -36.23 11.53 11.79
N LYS A 373 -36.20 12.65 12.50
CA LYS A 373 -35.28 12.88 13.63
C LYS A 373 -35.44 11.87 14.78
N ASP A 374 -36.60 11.24 14.91
CA ASP A 374 -36.89 10.25 15.93
C ASP A 374 -36.59 8.83 15.47
N GLY A 375 -36.08 8.66 14.27
CA GLY A 375 -35.75 7.35 13.68
C GLY A 375 -36.98 6.61 13.13
N ILE A 376 -38.13 7.26 13.03
CA ILE A 376 -39.32 6.65 12.48
C ILE A 376 -39.26 6.68 10.96
N ILE A 377 -39.51 5.54 10.33
CA ILE A 377 -39.54 5.43 8.86
C ILE A 377 -40.75 6.17 8.31
N ARG A 378 -40.55 7.18 7.52
CA ARG A 378 -41.59 8.02 6.94
C ARG A 378 -41.77 7.79 5.44
N ALA A 379 -40.74 7.33 4.75
CA ALA A 379 -40.79 7.03 3.32
C ALA A 379 -39.79 5.96 2.97
N ASP A 380 -40.01 5.28 1.85
CA ASP A 380 -39.08 4.33 1.29
C ASP A 380 -39.25 4.27 -0.25
N ILE A 381 -38.32 3.56 -0.90
CA ILE A 381 -38.47 3.16 -2.30
C ILE A 381 -38.68 1.65 -2.28
N PRO A 382 -39.91 1.15 -2.53
CA PRO A 382 -40.21 -0.26 -2.42
C PRO A 382 -39.51 -1.06 -3.52
N PHE A 383 -39.03 -2.24 -3.17
CA PHE A 383 -38.49 -3.20 -4.14
C PHE A 383 -39.57 -3.75 -5.06
N ARG A 384 -40.78 -4.02 -4.47
CA ARG A 384 -41.98 -4.43 -5.21
C ARG A 384 -43.03 -3.35 -5.14
N ARG A 385 -43.47 -2.80 -6.26
CA ARG A 385 -44.36 -1.63 -6.32
C ARG A 385 -45.77 -1.88 -5.79
N ALA A 386 -46.21 -3.15 -5.69
CA ALA A 386 -47.59 -3.47 -5.39
C ALA A 386 -48.03 -3.34 -3.93
N GLU A 387 -47.09 -3.21 -2.96
CA GLU A 387 -47.40 -3.27 -1.52
C GLU A 387 -46.81 -2.15 -0.69
N SER A 388 -46.50 -1.00 -1.30
CA SER A 388 -45.88 0.11 -0.55
C SER A 388 -46.92 0.94 0.22
N LYS A 389 -46.65 1.16 1.50
CA LYS A 389 -47.39 2.11 2.33
C LYS A 389 -46.69 3.45 2.47
N TYR A 390 -45.41 3.55 2.10
CA TYR A 390 -44.51 4.68 2.35
C TYR A 390 -43.75 5.14 1.11
N SER A 391 -44.32 4.89 -0.08
CA SER A 391 -43.65 5.31 -1.32
C SER A 391 -43.47 6.82 -1.38
N ILE A 392 -42.48 7.26 -2.15
CA ILE A 392 -42.17 8.68 -2.36
C ILE A 392 -43.40 9.43 -2.87
N GLU A 393 -44.20 8.83 -3.76
CA GLU A 393 -45.41 9.41 -4.31
C GLU A 393 -46.48 9.60 -3.24
N GLN A 394 -46.71 8.59 -2.40
CA GLN A 394 -47.73 8.61 -1.36
C GLN A 394 -47.43 9.63 -0.24
N VAL A 395 -46.16 9.73 0.13
CA VAL A 395 -45.68 10.61 1.19
C VAL A 395 -45.50 12.05 0.70
N GLY A 396 -45.32 12.22 -0.61
CA GLY A 396 -45.08 13.54 -1.21
C GLY A 396 -43.71 14.11 -0.84
N VAL A 397 -42.68 13.28 -0.89
CA VAL A 397 -41.30 13.70 -0.55
C VAL A 397 -40.76 14.63 -1.62
N THR A 398 -40.16 15.73 -1.18
CA THR A 398 -39.43 16.68 -2.01
C THR A 398 -37.98 16.75 -1.59
N VAL A 399 -37.09 17.20 -2.47
CA VAL A 399 -35.67 17.39 -2.18
C VAL A 399 -35.21 18.79 -2.53
N ASP A 400 -34.53 19.42 -1.57
CA ASP A 400 -33.86 20.72 -1.73
C ASP A 400 -32.37 20.53 -1.66
N PHE A 401 -31.62 21.17 -2.57
CA PHE A 401 -30.17 21.14 -2.56
C PHE A 401 -29.58 22.43 -1.98
N TYR A 402 -28.62 22.26 -1.09
CA TYR A 402 -27.87 23.32 -0.45
C TYR A 402 -26.38 23.18 -0.79
N GLY A 403 -25.78 24.25 -1.29
CA GLY A 403 -24.40 24.23 -1.77
C GLY A 403 -24.24 23.47 -3.09
N GLY A 404 -23.01 23.40 -3.58
CA GLY A 404 -22.69 22.69 -4.82
C GLY A 404 -23.36 23.23 -6.07
N LYS A 405 -23.37 22.40 -7.11
CA LYS A 405 -23.89 22.78 -8.44
C LYS A 405 -25.40 23.03 -8.45
N LEU A 406 -26.17 22.30 -7.63
CA LEU A 406 -27.62 22.38 -7.56
C LEU A 406 -28.11 23.30 -6.43
N ASN A 407 -27.26 24.16 -5.90
CA ASN A 407 -27.61 25.06 -4.80
C ASN A 407 -28.90 25.85 -5.08
N GLY A 408 -29.84 25.78 -4.15
CA GLY A 408 -31.12 26.50 -4.22
C GLY A 408 -32.19 25.82 -5.09
N GLN A 409 -31.89 24.69 -5.74
CA GLN A 409 -32.87 23.97 -6.55
C GLN A 409 -33.71 23.02 -5.70
N THR A 410 -35.00 22.93 -6.03
CA THR A 410 -35.99 22.06 -5.41
C THR A 410 -36.60 21.13 -6.46
N PHE A 411 -36.66 19.83 -6.17
CA PHE A 411 -37.30 18.86 -7.02
C PHE A 411 -38.49 18.23 -6.29
N LYS A 412 -39.63 18.16 -6.96
CA LYS A 412 -40.90 17.65 -6.41
C LYS A 412 -41.40 16.41 -7.13
N ASP A 413 -40.96 16.17 -8.36
CA ASP A 413 -41.39 15.00 -9.12
C ASP A 413 -40.79 13.71 -8.54
N ALA A 414 -41.60 12.70 -8.41
CA ALA A 414 -41.21 11.43 -7.78
C ALA A 414 -40.01 10.75 -8.43
N PRO A 415 -39.87 10.66 -9.77
CA PRO A 415 -38.70 10.03 -10.38
C PRO A 415 -37.39 10.70 -10.01
N THR A 416 -37.32 12.02 -9.98
CA THR A 416 -36.12 12.78 -9.60
C THR A 416 -35.80 12.62 -8.12
N VAL A 417 -36.82 12.69 -7.25
CA VAL A 417 -36.64 12.48 -5.81
C VAL A 417 -36.11 11.10 -5.53
N LYS A 418 -36.66 10.06 -6.17
CA LYS A 418 -36.18 8.68 -6.04
C LYS A 418 -34.72 8.55 -6.49
N LYS A 419 -34.35 9.17 -7.59
CA LYS A 419 -32.97 9.17 -8.11
C LYS A 419 -32.00 9.72 -7.06
N PHE A 420 -32.33 10.86 -6.45
CA PHE A 420 -31.46 11.50 -5.46
C PHE A 420 -31.51 10.77 -4.11
N ALA A 421 -32.61 10.13 -3.73
CA ALA A 421 -32.66 9.29 -2.56
C ALA A 421 -31.74 8.07 -2.69
N ARG A 422 -31.69 7.44 -3.85
CA ARG A 422 -30.76 6.34 -4.13
C ARG A 422 -29.31 6.81 -4.08
N LYS A 423 -29.01 8.01 -4.57
CA LYS A 423 -27.67 8.58 -4.50
C LYS A 423 -27.29 8.99 -3.08
N ALA A 424 -28.23 9.54 -2.32
CA ALA A 424 -27.98 9.98 -0.94
C ALA A 424 -27.65 8.82 0.01
N GLN A 425 -28.15 7.61 -0.26
CA GLN A 425 -27.78 6.40 0.49
C GLN A 425 -26.29 6.07 0.35
N LEU A 426 -25.62 6.58 -0.69
CA LEU A 426 -24.19 6.39 -0.97
C LEU A 426 -23.32 7.51 -0.40
N GLY A 427 -23.89 8.44 0.34
CA GLY A 427 -23.18 9.60 0.90
C GLY A 427 -23.51 10.89 0.16
N GLU A 428 -22.56 11.79 0.05
CA GLU A 428 -22.71 13.02 -0.70
C GLU A 428 -22.89 12.76 -2.20
N VAL A 429 -23.64 13.62 -2.87
CA VAL A 429 -24.10 13.41 -4.24
C VAL A 429 -23.15 14.10 -5.23
N PHE A 430 -22.57 13.33 -6.12
CA PHE A 430 -21.65 13.83 -7.15
C PHE A 430 -22.17 13.53 -8.56
N GLU A 431 -21.73 14.35 -9.50
CA GLU A 431 -21.88 14.12 -10.93
C GLU A 431 -20.64 13.39 -11.45
N PHE A 432 -20.85 12.30 -12.17
CA PHE A 432 -19.77 11.48 -12.73
C PHE A 432 -19.87 11.38 -14.25
N ASP A 433 -18.74 11.51 -14.93
CA ASP A 433 -18.60 11.17 -16.33
C ASP A 433 -18.23 9.68 -16.46
N ARG A 434 -19.15 8.90 -16.99
CA ARG A 434 -18.95 7.46 -17.23
C ARG A 434 -18.55 7.14 -18.66
N THR A 435 -18.60 8.11 -19.58
CA THR A 435 -18.38 7.87 -21.01
C THR A 435 -16.91 7.81 -21.37
N SER A 436 -16.07 8.66 -20.81
CA SER A 436 -14.65 8.77 -21.16
C SER A 436 -13.86 7.48 -20.91
N LEU A 437 -14.17 6.73 -19.85
CA LEU A 437 -13.51 5.46 -19.51
C LEU A 437 -14.42 4.23 -19.77
N SER A 438 -15.61 4.42 -20.32
CA SER A 438 -16.61 3.37 -20.44
C SER A 438 -16.87 2.67 -19.11
N SER A 439 -17.10 3.45 -18.07
CA SER A 439 -17.33 2.97 -16.70
C SER A 439 -18.59 2.12 -16.61
N ASP A 440 -18.52 0.99 -15.91
CA ASP A 440 -19.58 -0.02 -15.87
C ASP A 440 -20.56 0.14 -14.71
N GLY A 441 -20.28 1.06 -13.77
CA GLY A 441 -21.14 1.34 -12.63
C GLY A 441 -20.89 0.47 -11.40
N VAL A 442 -19.92 -0.42 -11.43
CA VAL A 442 -19.55 -1.30 -10.33
C VAL A 442 -18.31 -0.73 -9.63
N PHE A 443 -18.37 -0.52 -8.32
CA PHE A 443 -17.30 0.10 -7.56
C PHE A 443 -15.98 -0.66 -7.64
N ARG A 444 -14.88 0.08 -7.71
CA ARG A 444 -13.50 -0.42 -7.64
C ARG A 444 -12.83 0.05 -6.37
N SER A 445 -11.85 -0.73 -5.91
CA SER A 445 -11.05 -0.37 -4.75
C SER A 445 -9.97 0.65 -5.10
N SER A 446 -9.51 1.39 -4.08
CA SER A 446 -8.38 2.30 -4.17
C SER A 446 -7.04 1.55 -4.06
N PRO A 447 -5.90 2.24 -4.29
CA PRO A 447 -4.57 1.67 -4.00
C PRO A 447 -4.43 1.15 -2.58
N ARG A 448 -5.13 1.76 -1.61
CA ARG A 448 -5.18 1.29 -0.23
C ARG A 448 -5.68 -0.14 -0.13
N GLY A 449 -6.81 -0.43 -0.74
CA GLY A 449 -7.39 -1.78 -0.74
C GLY A 449 -6.52 -2.79 -1.49
N TRP A 450 -6.00 -2.42 -2.65
CA TRP A 450 -5.15 -3.29 -3.45
C TRP A 450 -3.82 -3.61 -2.78
N TYR A 451 -3.16 -2.61 -2.18
CA TYR A 451 -1.92 -2.84 -1.42
C TYR A 451 -2.17 -3.81 -0.27
N THR A 452 -3.21 -3.57 0.52
CA THR A 452 -3.56 -4.39 1.67
C THR A 452 -3.85 -5.83 1.26
N PHE A 453 -4.67 -6.02 0.24
CA PHE A 453 -4.99 -7.35 -0.29
C PHE A 453 -3.74 -8.10 -0.73
N GLY A 454 -2.93 -7.48 -1.57
CA GLY A 454 -1.72 -8.13 -2.12
C GLY A 454 -0.72 -8.49 -1.04
N HIS A 455 -0.41 -7.55 -0.14
CA HIS A 455 0.64 -7.76 0.86
C HIS A 455 0.20 -8.67 2.01
N ALA A 456 -1.09 -8.68 2.38
CA ALA A 456 -1.60 -9.66 3.34
C ALA A 456 -1.52 -11.09 2.79
N ASN A 457 -1.88 -11.29 1.52
CA ASN A 457 -1.78 -12.60 0.87
C ASN A 457 -0.33 -13.04 0.68
N PHE A 458 0.55 -12.15 0.22
CA PHE A 458 1.98 -12.46 0.09
C PHE A 458 2.62 -12.75 1.45
N ALA A 459 2.23 -12.03 2.51
CA ALA A 459 2.71 -12.30 3.85
C ALA A 459 2.37 -13.72 4.29
N LEU A 460 1.15 -14.19 4.04
CA LEU A 460 0.74 -15.56 4.33
C LEU A 460 1.57 -16.58 3.54
N LEU A 461 1.79 -16.36 2.25
CA LEU A 461 2.61 -17.24 1.42
C LEU A 461 4.07 -17.26 1.90
N PHE A 462 4.62 -16.13 2.29
CA PHE A 462 5.97 -16.03 2.81
C PHE A 462 6.09 -16.67 4.20
N PHE A 463 5.05 -16.60 5.03
CA PHE A 463 5.00 -17.37 6.27
C PHE A 463 5.18 -18.86 6.00
N LEU A 464 4.49 -19.40 5.01
CA LEU A 464 4.67 -20.81 4.62
C LEU A 464 6.09 -21.08 4.10
N GLY A 465 6.66 -20.14 3.34
CA GLY A 465 8.05 -20.22 2.89
C GLY A 465 9.05 -20.22 4.04
N HIS A 466 8.81 -19.40 5.06
CA HIS A 466 9.62 -19.41 6.29
C HIS A 466 9.61 -20.79 6.96
N LEU A 467 8.43 -21.40 7.11
CA LEU A 467 8.29 -22.73 7.70
C LEU A 467 9.03 -23.79 6.87
N TRP A 468 8.90 -23.74 5.55
CA TRP A 468 9.57 -24.68 4.66
C TRP A 468 11.10 -24.57 4.76
N HIS A 469 11.65 -23.36 4.60
CA HIS A 469 13.10 -23.16 4.64
C HIS A 469 13.70 -23.35 6.02
N GLY A 470 12.97 -23.03 7.10
CA GLY A 470 13.36 -23.33 8.46
C GLY A 470 13.37 -24.83 8.75
N GLY A 471 12.34 -25.54 8.33
CA GLY A 471 12.24 -26.99 8.45
C GLY A 471 13.35 -27.71 7.67
N ARG A 472 13.59 -27.27 6.44
CA ARG A 472 14.68 -27.79 5.60
C ARG A 472 16.05 -27.54 6.23
N THR A 473 16.25 -26.40 6.86
CA THR A 473 17.53 -26.06 7.53
C THR A 473 17.81 -27.00 8.71
N ILE A 474 16.80 -27.15 9.56
CA ILE A 474 16.96 -27.96 10.81
C ILE A 474 17.05 -29.46 10.49
N PHE A 475 16.29 -29.93 9.50
CA PHE A 475 16.22 -31.35 9.13
C PHE A 475 16.92 -31.65 7.80
N ARG A 476 17.98 -30.92 7.49
CA ARG A 476 18.70 -31.05 6.21
C ARG A 476 19.15 -32.47 5.90
N ASP A 477 19.64 -33.18 6.90
CA ASP A 477 20.07 -34.58 6.80
C ASP A 477 18.92 -35.51 6.40
N VAL A 478 17.70 -35.24 6.85
CA VAL A 478 16.49 -35.98 6.43
C VAL A 478 16.15 -35.72 4.96
N PHE A 479 16.25 -34.48 4.52
CA PHE A 479 15.97 -34.10 3.13
C PHE A 479 17.00 -34.61 2.13
N THR A 480 18.26 -34.72 2.56
CA THR A 480 19.35 -35.24 1.74
C THR A 480 19.56 -36.74 1.91
N GLY A 481 18.74 -37.40 2.75
CA GLY A 481 18.98 -38.76 3.22
C GLY A 481 20.11 -38.79 4.26
N ILE A 482 20.63 -39.98 4.59
CA ILE A 482 21.75 -40.12 5.52
C ILE A 482 23.05 -39.69 4.83
N GLY A 483 23.15 -38.40 4.49
CA GLY A 483 24.24 -37.82 3.72
C GLY A 483 24.07 -37.97 2.22
N ALA A 484 24.69 -37.08 1.45
CA ALA A 484 24.64 -37.06 -0.03
C ALA A 484 25.09 -38.42 -0.63
N GLU A 485 25.99 -39.07 0.06
CA GLU A 485 26.52 -40.37 -0.32
C GLU A 485 25.47 -41.49 -0.30
N VAL A 486 24.60 -41.48 0.70
CA VAL A 486 23.53 -42.45 0.80
C VAL A 486 22.41 -42.17 -0.21
N THR A 487 22.16 -40.91 -0.48
CA THR A 487 21.19 -40.53 -1.52
C THR A 487 21.63 -40.98 -2.90
N GLU A 488 22.92 -40.84 -3.22
CA GLU A 488 23.49 -41.38 -4.45
C GLU A 488 23.38 -42.90 -4.50
N GLN A 489 23.55 -43.57 -3.35
CA GLN A 489 23.44 -45.02 -3.26
C GLN A 489 22.02 -45.55 -3.44
N VAL A 490 21.04 -44.80 -2.99
CA VAL A 490 19.61 -45.14 -3.15
C VAL A 490 19.14 -44.86 -4.57
N GLU A 491 19.68 -43.80 -5.19
CA GLU A 491 19.35 -43.45 -6.55
C GLU A 491 20.00 -44.43 -7.55
N PHE A 492 19.17 -45.10 -8.33
CA PHE A 492 19.56 -45.94 -9.46
C PHE A 492 20.41 -47.20 -9.12
N GLY A 493 20.48 -47.60 -7.86
CA GLY A 493 21.32 -48.75 -7.50
C GLY A 493 22.80 -48.53 -7.83
N ALA A 494 23.29 -47.29 -7.64
CA ALA A 494 24.66 -46.88 -7.99
C ALA A 494 25.73 -47.56 -7.14
N PHE A 495 25.36 -48.08 -5.96
CA PHE A 495 26.27 -48.73 -4.99
C PHE A 495 25.77 -50.11 -4.63
N GLN A 496 26.70 -51.01 -4.42
CA GLN A 496 26.39 -52.39 -4.00
C GLN A 496 25.96 -52.45 -2.51
N LYS A 497 26.55 -51.59 -1.67
CA LYS A 497 26.27 -51.50 -0.24
C LYS A 497 25.98 -50.05 0.16
N LEU A 498 24.83 -49.81 0.80
CA LEU A 498 24.46 -48.53 1.33
C LEU A 498 25.44 -48.06 2.43
N GLY A 499 25.81 -46.77 2.38
CA GLY A 499 26.75 -46.20 3.35
C GLY A 499 28.22 -46.45 3.06
N ASP A 500 28.56 -47.19 1.99
CA ASP A 500 29.93 -47.51 1.62
C ASP A 500 30.22 -47.13 0.16
N LYS A 501 30.90 -45.97 -0.03
CA LYS A 501 31.28 -45.45 -1.35
C LYS A 501 32.23 -46.35 -2.15
N SER A 502 32.99 -47.20 -1.43
CA SER A 502 33.94 -48.09 -2.10
C SER A 502 33.23 -49.13 -2.95
N THR A 503 31.93 -49.34 -2.75
CA THR A 503 31.10 -50.33 -3.46
C THR A 503 30.36 -49.72 -4.67
N LYS A 504 30.78 -48.55 -5.20
CA LYS A 504 30.20 -47.96 -6.38
C LYS A 504 30.29 -48.88 -7.56
N LYS A 505 29.16 -49.14 -8.22
CA LYS A 505 29.13 -49.99 -9.42
C LYS A 505 29.76 -49.27 -10.61
N GLN A 506 30.48 -50.05 -11.46
CA GLN A 506 31.06 -49.49 -12.68
C GLN A 506 29.97 -48.95 -13.60
N GLY A 507 30.21 -47.76 -14.16
CA GLY A 507 29.25 -47.09 -15.04
C GLY A 507 28.17 -46.27 -14.33
N ALA A 508 28.15 -46.25 -12.99
CA ALA A 508 27.28 -45.32 -12.24
C ALA A 508 27.88 -43.92 -12.26
N VAL A 509 27.07 -42.92 -12.64
CA VAL A 509 27.48 -41.52 -12.77
C VAL A 509 27.39 -40.79 -11.45
#